data_d38528a21019f5d8cc1b6b78d56ffd2c
#
_entry.id   d38528a21019f5d8cc1b6b78d56ffd2c
#
_cell.length_a   1.000
_cell.length_b   1.000
_cell.length_c   1.000
_cell.angle_alpha   90.00
_cell.angle_beta   90.00
_cell.angle_gamma   90.00
#
_symmetry.space_group_name_H-M   'P 1'
#
loop_
_entity.id
_entity.type
_entity.pdbx_description
1 polymer ?
#
loop_
_entity_poly.entity_id
_entity_poly.type
_entity_poly.pdbx_seq_one_letter_code
_entity_poly.pdbx_strand_id
1 'polypeptide(L)'
;MVEAGLLERLPEGAQVYFRVSDQNSTSSLAHALIALIPETDNLLVRDMSRLNQVRDSRAKKAQDYFQQVAQSWNSIRALHVPEQQLDDRLLEVIGDQSIGDLLDIGTGTGRVLEILANRISRGTGVDLNSGMLAIARSNIEQAGLTHIHVRKGDMYQLPMEDACTDLAILNLVLHYSDNPIEVIREASRVLRTNGRLIIVDFAAHTEEYLRSEFKHFRLGFSDDEIINCFEAAGLTVNPNTQQLVGDPLTVKIWHAQKQSNIASISKSNPAAKKRNR
;
A
#
# COMPACT_ATOMS: atom_id res chain seq x y z
N MET A 1 -1.48 -32.14 -6.60
CA MET A 1 -2.16 -30.82 -6.54
C MET A 1 -1.57 -29.85 -7.55
N VAL A 2 -0.24 -29.71 -7.67
CA VAL A 2 0.39 -28.86 -8.73
C VAL A 2 0.11 -29.43 -10.12
N GLU A 3 0.33 -30.73 -10.35
CA GLU A 3 0.02 -31.39 -11.61
C GLU A 3 -1.46 -31.33 -12.00
N ALA A 4 -2.34 -31.25 -11.00
CA ALA A 4 -3.78 -31.09 -11.20
C ALA A 4 -4.20 -29.61 -11.40
N GLY A 5 -3.25 -28.65 -11.42
CA GLY A 5 -3.54 -27.24 -11.60
C GLY A 5 -4.27 -26.54 -10.43
N LEU A 6 -4.38 -27.20 -9.27
CA LEU A 6 -5.01 -26.63 -8.09
C LEU A 6 -4.07 -25.67 -7.33
N LEU A 7 -2.77 -25.92 -7.40
CA LEU A 7 -1.73 -25.11 -6.78
C LEU A 7 -0.67 -24.74 -7.81
N GLU A 8 -0.12 -23.56 -7.67
CA GLU A 8 1.09 -23.11 -8.36
C GLU A 8 2.30 -23.27 -7.44
N ARG A 9 3.43 -23.65 -8.03
CA ARG A 9 4.69 -23.80 -7.34
C ARG A 9 5.57 -22.59 -7.64
N LEU A 10 5.99 -21.88 -6.59
CA LEU A 10 6.80 -20.65 -6.66
C LEU A 10 8.15 -20.92 -6.01
N PRO A 11 9.20 -21.26 -6.76
CA PRO A 11 10.55 -21.42 -6.21
C PRO A 11 11.18 -20.06 -5.96
N GLU A 12 11.68 -19.85 -4.71
CA GLU A 12 12.44 -18.66 -4.32
C GLU A 12 13.73 -19.09 -3.62
N GLY A 13 14.84 -19.10 -4.35
CA GLY A 13 16.13 -19.54 -3.85
C GLY A 13 16.11 -21.01 -3.37
N ALA A 14 16.45 -21.26 -2.11
CA ALA A 14 16.39 -22.59 -1.49
C ALA A 14 15.00 -22.98 -0.97
N GLN A 15 14.00 -22.08 -1.08
CA GLN A 15 12.64 -22.31 -0.60
C GLN A 15 11.67 -22.49 -1.75
N VAL A 16 10.60 -23.20 -1.49
CA VAL A 16 9.49 -23.39 -2.46
C VAL A 16 8.19 -23.02 -1.78
N TYR A 17 7.48 -22.09 -2.38
CA TYR A 17 6.16 -21.68 -1.94
C TYR A 17 5.09 -22.28 -2.83
N PHE A 18 3.89 -22.40 -2.31
CA PHE A 18 2.72 -22.85 -3.03
C PHE A 18 1.59 -21.86 -2.81
N ARG A 19 0.87 -21.52 -3.86
CA ARG A 19 -0.36 -20.74 -3.78
C ARG A 19 -1.49 -21.43 -4.51
N VAL A 20 -2.71 -21.08 -4.19
CA VAL A 20 -3.89 -21.50 -4.98
C VAL A 20 -3.77 -20.85 -6.35
N SER A 21 -4.04 -21.64 -7.41
CA SER A 21 -3.99 -21.10 -8.77
C SER A 21 -5.20 -20.22 -9.05
N ASP A 22 -4.98 -18.97 -9.46
CA ASP A 22 -6.03 -18.02 -9.80
C ASP A 22 -6.32 -17.94 -11.31
N GLN A 23 -5.47 -18.55 -12.15
CA GLN A 23 -5.50 -18.37 -13.61
C GLN A 23 -6.02 -19.57 -14.40
N ASN A 24 -6.37 -20.67 -13.75
CA ASN A 24 -6.75 -21.93 -14.43
C ASN A 24 -8.24 -22.24 -14.27
N SER A 25 -8.76 -23.08 -15.19
CA SER A 25 -10.13 -23.61 -15.11
C SER A 25 -10.45 -24.40 -13.82
N THR A 26 -9.41 -24.77 -13.05
CA THR A 26 -9.49 -25.47 -11.77
C THR A 26 -9.48 -24.54 -10.56
N SER A 27 -9.31 -23.23 -10.75
CA SER A 27 -9.28 -22.22 -9.66
C SER A 27 -10.56 -22.23 -8.83
N SER A 28 -11.73 -22.22 -9.45
CA SER A 28 -13.02 -22.28 -8.77
C SER A 28 -13.20 -23.56 -7.93
N LEU A 29 -12.67 -24.70 -8.43
CA LEU A 29 -12.67 -25.95 -7.68
C LEU A 29 -11.73 -25.88 -6.46
N ALA A 30 -10.55 -25.29 -6.61
CA ALA A 30 -9.60 -25.13 -5.52
C ALA A 30 -10.19 -24.27 -4.39
N HIS A 31 -10.80 -23.12 -4.74
CA HIS A 31 -11.49 -22.26 -3.76
C HIS A 31 -12.69 -22.97 -3.10
N ALA A 32 -13.47 -23.73 -3.86
CA ALA A 32 -14.57 -24.50 -3.29
C ALA A 32 -14.10 -25.57 -2.29
N LEU A 33 -12.98 -26.25 -2.56
CA LEU A 33 -12.38 -27.22 -1.66
C LEU A 33 -11.86 -26.56 -0.38
N ILE A 34 -11.22 -25.39 -0.49
CA ILE A 34 -10.75 -24.63 0.67
C ILE A 34 -11.92 -24.18 1.54
N ALA A 35 -13.00 -23.72 0.95
CA ALA A 35 -14.20 -23.30 1.67
C ALA A 35 -14.89 -24.43 2.47
N LEU A 36 -14.57 -25.69 2.19
CA LEU A 36 -15.06 -26.85 2.96
C LEU A 36 -14.23 -27.12 4.22
N ILE A 37 -13.05 -26.49 4.36
CA ILE A 37 -12.22 -26.67 5.55
C ILE A 37 -12.83 -25.84 6.69
N PRO A 38 -13.21 -26.47 7.83
CA PRO A 38 -13.75 -25.72 8.95
C PRO A 38 -12.72 -24.73 9.50
N GLU A 39 -13.12 -23.51 9.79
CA GLU A 39 -12.25 -22.48 10.42
C GLU A 39 -11.68 -22.95 11.77
N THR A 40 -12.36 -23.91 12.42
CA THR A 40 -11.96 -24.51 13.68
C THR A 40 -11.03 -25.71 13.52
N ASP A 41 -10.60 -26.05 12.28
CA ASP A 41 -9.65 -27.14 12.08
C ASP A 41 -8.35 -26.88 12.84
N ASN A 42 -7.95 -27.82 13.69
CA ASN A 42 -6.80 -27.66 14.58
C ASN A 42 -5.47 -27.46 13.82
N LEU A 43 -5.32 -28.03 12.62
CA LEU A 43 -4.12 -27.83 11.79
C LEU A 43 -4.12 -26.41 11.23
N LEU A 44 -5.26 -25.96 10.72
CA LEU A 44 -5.41 -24.61 10.20
C LEU A 44 -5.17 -23.55 11.27
N VAL A 45 -5.78 -23.69 12.44
CA VAL A 45 -5.57 -22.79 13.60
C VAL A 45 -4.08 -22.74 14.01
N ARG A 46 -3.42 -23.90 14.05
CA ARG A 46 -2.00 -24.00 14.38
C ARG A 46 -1.10 -23.35 13.31
N ASP A 47 -1.41 -23.54 12.05
CA ASP A 47 -0.64 -22.96 10.94
C ASP A 47 -0.86 -21.45 10.86
N MET A 48 -2.06 -20.96 11.10
CA MET A 48 -2.34 -19.50 11.23
C MET A 48 -1.58 -18.88 12.40
N SER A 49 -1.51 -19.58 13.56
CA SER A 49 -0.72 -19.12 14.69
C SER A 49 0.78 -19.02 14.34
N ARG A 50 1.33 -20.01 13.63
CA ARG A 50 2.73 -19.99 13.17
C ARG A 50 2.97 -18.88 12.16
N LEU A 51 2.06 -18.68 11.21
CA LEU A 51 2.13 -17.59 10.24
C LEU A 51 2.19 -16.24 10.96
N ASN A 52 1.31 -16.01 11.92
CA ASN A 52 1.29 -14.78 12.71
C ASN A 52 2.61 -14.58 13.49
N GLN A 53 3.15 -15.62 14.12
CA GLN A 53 4.46 -15.54 14.79
C GLN A 53 5.61 -15.16 13.84
N VAL A 54 5.60 -15.67 12.61
CA VAL A 54 6.60 -15.29 11.59
C VAL A 54 6.41 -13.82 11.17
N ARG A 55 5.17 -13.39 10.96
CA ARG A 55 4.83 -12.00 10.63
C ARG A 55 5.29 -11.04 11.73
N ASP A 56 4.94 -11.34 12.98
CA ASP A 56 5.33 -10.54 14.15
C ASP A 56 6.85 -10.44 14.29
N SER A 57 7.55 -11.56 14.09
CA SER A 57 9.03 -11.58 14.14
C SER A 57 9.67 -10.72 13.05
N ARG A 58 9.10 -10.73 11.83
CA ARG A 58 9.58 -9.88 10.72
C ARG A 58 9.27 -8.41 10.96
N ALA A 59 8.05 -8.09 11.37
CA ALA A 59 7.65 -6.72 11.72
C ALA A 59 8.54 -6.15 12.83
N LYS A 60 8.85 -6.94 13.87
CA LYS A 60 9.76 -6.54 14.94
C LYS A 60 11.18 -6.26 14.41
N LYS A 61 11.73 -7.13 13.57
CA LYS A 61 13.06 -6.91 12.97
C LYS A 61 13.12 -5.63 12.12
N ALA A 62 12.07 -5.34 11.36
CA ALA A 62 11.97 -4.08 10.62
C ALA A 62 11.89 -2.89 11.58
N GLN A 63 11.09 -2.98 12.64
CA GLN A 63 10.97 -1.94 13.65
C GLN A 63 12.30 -1.65 14.36
N ASP A 64 13.03 -2.70 14.77
CA ASP A 64 14.36 -2.58 15.41
C ASP A 64 15.38 -1.95 14.45
N TYR A 65 15.33 -2.31 13.16
CA TYR A 65 16.15 -1.69 12.12
C TYR A 65 15.85 -0.20 11.98
N PHE A 66 14.59 0.18 11.80
CA PHE A 66 14.20 1.60 11.67
C PHE A 66 14.53 2.41 12.91
N GLN A 67 14.43 1.81 14.10
CA GLN A 67 14.82 2.49 15.35
C GLN A 67 16.33 2.82 15.37
N GLN A 68 17.16 1.95 14.80
CA GLN A 68 18.61 2.14 14.75
C GLN A 68 19.04 3.16 13.69
N VAL A 69 18.37 3.16 12.54
CA VAL A 69 18.76 3.98 11.38
C VAL A 69 17.98 5.29 11.26
N ALA A 70 17.04 5.56 12.15
CA ALA A 70 16.14 6.70 12.04
C ALA A 70 16.86 8.04 11.83
N GLN A 71 17.99 8.27 12.53
CA GLN A 71 18.79 9.50 12.39
C GLN A 71 19.54 9.62 11.05
N SER A 72 19.87 8.50 10.42
CA SER A 72 20.57 8.45 9.11
C SER A 72 19.64 8.07 7.97
N TRP A 73 18.32 7.94 8.23
CA TRP A 73 17.34 7.42 7.26
C TRP A 73 17.35 8.18 5.93
N ASN A 74 17.36 9.50 5.97
CA ASN A 74 17.38 10.30 4.74
C ASN A 74 18.64 10.04 3.89
N SER A 75 19.80 9.85 4.53
CA SER A 75 21.03 9.49 3.84
C SER A 75 20.97 8.10 3.23
N ILE A 76 20.37 7.12 3.94
CA ILE A 76 20.19 5.76 3.44
C ILE A 76 19.23 5.76 2.24
N ARG A 77 18.11 6.46 2.32
CA ARG A 77 17.15 6.60 1.23
C ARG A 77 17.76 7.23 -0.01
N ALA A 78 18.58 8.26 0.17
CA ALA A 78 19.26 8.97 -0.92
C ALA A 78 20.28 8.11 -1.68
N LEU A 79 20.76 7.00 -1.11
CA LEU A 79 21.65 6.06 -1.81
C LEU A 79 20.95 5.31 -2.95
N HIS A 80 19.63 5.18 -2.88
CA HIS A 80 18.88 4.36 -3.83
C HIS A 80 18.09 5.20 -4.83
N VAL A 81 17.72 6.44 -4.46
CA VAL A 81 16.89 7.31 -5.30
C VAL A 81 17.32 8.76 -5.14
N PRO A 82 17.51 9.51 -6.24
CA PRO A 82 17.74 10.95 -6.19
C PRO A 82 16.50 11.66 -5.59
N GLU A 83 16.59 12.02 -4.33
CA GLU A 83 15.46 12.50 -3.51
C GLU A 83 14.72 13.68 -4.15
N GLN A 84 15.47 14.69 -4.61
CA GLN A 84 14.88 15.88 -5.25
C GLN A 84 14.09 15.53 -6.52
N GLN A 85 14.61 14.64 -7.35
CA GLN A 85 13.91 14.20 -8.56
C GLN A 85 12.64 13.44 -8.24
N LEU A 86 12.64 12.64 -7.18
CA LEU A 86 11.45 11.92 -6.72
C LEU A 86 10.40 12.89 -6.20
N ASP A 87 10.79 13.87 -5.40
CA ASP A 87 9.90 14.91 -4.89
C ASP A 87 9.25 15.69 -6.04
N ASP A 88 10.05 16.12 -7.04
CA ASP A 88 9.56 16.84 -8.22
C ASP A 88 8.55 15.99 -9.01
N ARG A 89 8.82 14.71 -9.22
CA ARG A 89 7.90 13.79 -9.90
C ARG A 89 6.62 13.55 -9.11
N LEU A 90 6.73 13.39 -7.80
CA LEU A 90 5.55 13.27 -6.94
C LEU A 90 4.67 14.52 -7.02
N LEU A 91 5.27 15.71 -6.97
CA LEU A 91 4.57 16.98 -7.10
C LEU A 91 3.89 17.16 -8.47
N GLU A 92 4.52 16.70 -9.56
CA GLU A 92 3.92 16.68 -10.91
C GLU A 92 2.66 15.79 -10.96
N VAL A 93 2.72 14.57 -10.37
CA VAL A 93 1.57 13.65 -10.33
C VAL A 93 0.42 14.19 -9.48
N ILE A 94 0.73 14.84 -8.37
CA ILE A 94 -0.25 15.45 -7.49
C ILE A 94 -0.94 16.63 -8.20
N GLY A 95 -0.18 17.43 -8.97
CA GLY A 95 -0.65 18.63 -9.64
C GLY A 95 -0.71 19.84 -8.71
N ASP A 96 -1.15 20.99 -9.25
CA ASP A 96 -1.12 22.28 -8.55
C ASP A 96 -2.40 22.59 -7.74
N GLN A 97 -3.37 21.68 -7.74
CA GLN A 97 -4.61 21.88 -7.00
C GLN A 97 -4.38 21.82 -5.49
N SER A 98 -5.07 22.69 -4.76
CA SER A 98 -5.11 22.65 -3.30
C SER A 98 -5.75 21.33 -2.83
N ILE A 99 -5.13 20.70 -1.84
CA ILE A 99 -5.57 19.46 -1.23
C ILE A 99 -6.17 19.80 0.14
N GLY A 100 -7.34 19.26 0.46
CA GLY A 100 -7.93 19.40 1.79
C GLY A 100 -7.12 18.63 2.83
N ASP A 101 -7.44 17.38 3.01
CA ASP A 101 -6.82 16.48 3.98
C ASP A 101 -5.86 15.50 3.30
N LEU A 102 -4.59 15.54 3.71
CA LEU A 102 -3.54 14.59 3.28
C LEU A 102 -3.30 13.55 4.37
N LEU A 103 -3.19 12.29 3.98
CA LEU A 103 -2.68 11.20 4.79
C LEU A 103 -1.40 10.63 4.17
N ASP A 104 -0.29 10.67 4.91
CA ASP A 104 0.99 10.05 4.56
C ASP A 104 1.18 8.76 5.37
N ILE A 105 1.03 7.61 4.71
CA ILE A 105 1.06 6.28 5.31
C ILE A 105 2.49 5.75 5.25
N GLY A 106 3.08 5.46 6.41
CA GLY A 106 4.51 5.19 6.54
C GLY A 106 5.33 6.46 6.40
N THR A 107 4.91 7.52 7.08
CA THR A 107 5.46 8.88 6.92
C THR A 107 6.95 9.00 7.23
N GLY A 108 7.53 8.04 7.95
CA GLY A 108 8.94 8.06 8.34
C GLY A 108 9.32 9.35 9.07
N THR A 109 10.25 10.10 8.52
CA THR A 109 10.70 11.39 9.05
C THR A 109 9.84 12.60 8.65
N GLY A 110 8.73 12.38 7.93
CA GLY A 110 7.75 13.43 7.59
C GLY A 110 8.01 14.16 6.26
N ARG A 111 8.91 13.66 5.41
CA ARG A 111 9.33 14.35 4.18
C ARG A 111 8.18 14.71 3.24
N VAL A 112 7.24 13.79 2.99
CA VAL A 112 6.08 14.04 2.11
C VAL A 112 5.20 15.16 2.66
N LEU A 113 5.00 15.18 3.99
CA LEU A 113 4.24 16.23 4.65
C LEU A 113 4.89 17.60 4.51
N GLU A 114 6.23 17.67 4.61
CA GLU A 114 6.98 18.92 4.46
C GLU A 114 6.87 19.49 3.04
N ILE A 115 7.10 18.67 2.01
CA ILE A 115 7.08 19.14 0.61
C ILE A 115 5.67 19.55 0.15
N LEU A 116 4.63 19.00 0.77
CA LEU A 116 3.24 19.30 0.46
C LEU A 116 2.61 20.35 1.39
N ALA A 117 3.33 20.81 2.42
CA ALA A 117 2.78 21.68 3.47
C ALA A 117 2.01 22.89 2.93
N ASN A 118 2.51 23.54 1.88
CA ASN A 118 1.89 24.72 1.28
C ASN A 118 0.70 24.41 0.36
N ARG A 119 0.42 23.13 0.09
CA ARG A 119 -0.65 22.67 -0.82
C ARG A 119 -1.79 21.97 -0.10
N ILE A 120 -1.68 21.74 1.21
CA ILE A 120 -2.64 21.01 2.03
C ILE A 120 -3.27 21.89 3.09
N SER A 121 -4.54 21.65 3.39
CA SER A 121 -5.21 22.33 4.51
C SER A 121 -4.87 21.66 5.83
N ARG A 122 -4.73 20.33 5.83
CA ARG A 122 -4.34 19.53 6.99
C ARG A 122 -3.53 18.29 6.55
N GLY A 123 -2.44 18.01 7.24
CA GLY A 123 -1.61 16.81 7.01
C GLY A 123 -1.61 15.87 8.21
N THR A 124 -1.79 14.60 7.97
CA THR A 124 -1.61 13.55 8.98
C THR A 124 -0.59 12.54 8.48
N GLY A 125 0.48 12.31 9.24
CA GLY A 125 1.43 11.24 9.00
C GLY A 125 1.20 10.08 9.96
N VAL A 126 1.23 8.87 9.44
CA VAL A 126 1.10 7.65 10.25
C VAL A 126 2.34 6.79 10.04
N ASP A 127 2.95 6.34 11.12
CA ASP A 127 4.07 5.40 11.08
C ASP A 127 4.03 4.45 12.29
N LEU A 128 4.52 3.24 12.12
CA LEU A 128 4.60 2.27 13.19
C LEU A 128 5.80 2.53 14.12
N ASN A 129 6.87 3.17 13.60
CA ASN A 129 8.13 3.39 14.31
C ASN A 129 8.12 4.71 15.08
N SER A 130 8.22 4.61 16.41
CA SER A 130 8.22 5.78 17.30
C SER A 130 9.47 6.67 17.16
N GLY A 131 10.62 6.10 16.74
CA GLY A 131 11.86 6.86 16.49
C GLY A 131 11.72 7.74 15.27
N MET A 132 11.17 7.21 14.16
CA MET A 132 10.83 7.99 12.96
C MET A 132 9.87 9.13 13.28
N LEU A 133 8.81 8.84 14.02
CA LEU A 133 7.82 9.86 14.43
C LEU A 133 8.41 10.94 15.33
N ALA A 134 9.40 10.64 16.15
CA ALA A 134 10.09 11.65 16.96
C ALA A 134 10.84 12.65 16.07
N ILE A 135 11.53 12.16 15.03
CA ILE A 135 12.20 12.99 14.05
C ILE A 135 11.19 13.79 13.23
N ALA A 136 10.13 13.15 12.75
CA ALA A 136 9.06 13.84 12.01
C ALA A 136 8.45 14.99 12.80
N ARG A 137 8.18 14.80 14.11
CA ARG A 137 7.68 15.88 14.99
C ARG A 137 8.67 17.03 15.08
N SER A 138 9.96 16.74 15.26
CA SER A 138 11.00 17.76 15.32
C SER A 138 11.08 18.56 14.01
N ASN A 139 11.03 17.89 12.86
CA ASN A 139 11.07 18.52 11.54
C ASN A 139 9.86 19.43 11.33
N ILE A 140 8.65 18.94 11.61
CA ILE A 140 7.39 19.70 11.52
C ILE A 140 7.40 20.94 12.42
N GLU A 141 7.89 20.80 13.65
CA GLU A 141 8.00 21.90 14.61
C GLU A 141 9.01 22.96 14.15
N GLN A 142 10.19 22.53 13.71
CA GLN A 142 11.23 23.42 13.18
C GLN A 142 10.77 24.18 11.93
N ALA A 143 9.97 23.54 11.08
CA ALA A 143 9.38 24.16 9.91
C ALA A 143 8.13 25.02 10.22
N GLY A 144 7.67 25.07 11.46
CA GLY A 144 6.50 25.85 11.89
C GLY A 144 5.16 25.39 11.30
N LEU A 145 5.04 24.09 10.94
CA LEU A 145 3.89 23.52 10.23
C LEU A 145 2.78 23.12 11.22
N THR A 146 2.02 24.06 11.73
CA THR A 146 1.01 23.85 12.78
C THR A 146 -0.22 23.05 12.33
N HIS A 147 -0.48 22.93 11.03
CA HIS A 147 -1.59 22.20 10.44
C HIS A 147 -1.22 20.73 10.10
N ILE A 148 -0.02 20.29 10.46
CA ILE A 148 0.49 18.96 10.21
C ILE A 148 0.74 18.24 11.54
N HIS A 149 0.28 16.98 11.61
CA HIS A 149 0.45 16.13 12.78
C HIS A 149 0.91 14.74 12.40
N VAL A 150 1.65 14.08 13.29
CA VAL A 150 2.03 12.68 13.11
C VAL A 150 1.60 11.85 14.32
N ARG A 151 1.20 10.61 14.04
CA ARG A 151 0.70 9.67 15.04
C ARG A 151 1.16 8.25 14.76
N LYS A 152 1.27 7.46 15.82
CA LYS A 152 1.59 6.05 15.70
C LYS A 152 0.39 5.27 15.16
N GLY A 153 0.63 4.39 14.19
CA GLY A 153 -0.39 3.52 13.63
C GLY A 153 0.22 2.47 12.69
N ASP A 154 -0.56 1.44 12.45
CA ASP A 154 -0.25 0.37 11.53
C ASP A 154 -0.90 0.67 10.16
N MET A 155 -0.17 0.44 9.06
CA MET A 155 -0.69 0.62 7.71
C MET A 155 -1.81 -0.37 7.35
N TYR A 156 -1.90 -1.51 8.06
CA TYR A 156 -2.99 -2.49 7.91
C TYR A 156 -4.25 -2.11 8.67
N GLN A 157 -4.13 -1.25 9.69
CA GLN A 157 -5.23 -0.77 10.50
C GLN A 157 -4.96 0.68 10.91
N LEU A 158 -5.26 1.60 10.02
CA LEU A 158 -5.02 3.02 10.21
C LEU A 158 -5.90 3.57 11.34
N PRO A 159 -5.32 4.36 12.27
CA PRO A 159 -6.08 4.98 13.34
C PRO A 159 -6.89 6.19 12.83
N MET A 160 -7.64 6.01 11.75
CA MET A 160 -8.39 7.03 11.00
C MET A 160 -9.82 6.55 10.75
N GLU A 161 -10.75 7.48 10.71
CA GLU A 161 -12.15 7.23 10.35
C GLU A 161 -12.29 6.93 8.85
N ASP A 162 -13.42 6.32 8.45
CA ASP A 162 -13.76 6.11 7.05
C ASP A 162 -13.95 7.47 6.36
N ALA A 163 -13.58 7.55 5.09
CA ALA A 163 -13.83 8.70 4.23
C ALA A 163 -13.40 10.05 4.87
N CYS A 164 -12.20 10.12 5.47
CA CYS A 164 -11.69 11.28 6.19
C CYS A 164 -10.56 12.03 5.47
N THR A 165 -10.04 11.51 4.33
CA THR A 165 -8.92 12.13 3.61
C THR A 165 -9.19 12.29 2.11
N ASP A 166 -8.61 13.31 1.49
CA ASP A 166 -8.76 13.61 0.06
C ASP A 166 -7.61 13.02 -0.77
N LEU A 167 -6.42 12.90 -0.16
CA LEU A 167 -5.25 12.30 -0.75
C LEU A 167 -4.56 11.40 0.28
N ALA A 168 -4.33 10.14 -0.08
CA ALA A 168 -3.47 9.23 0.67
C ALA A 168 -2.20 8.93 -0.15
N ILE A 169 -1.05 8.88 0.51
CA ILE A 169 0.24 8.59 -0.13
C ILE A 169 0.92 7.45 0.64
N LEU A 170 1.46 6.50 -0.11
CA LEU A 170 2.40 5.47 0.33
C LEU A 170 3.72 5.75 -0.38
N ASN A 171 4.72 6.28 0.32
CA ASN A 171 5.99 6.68 -0.30
C ASN A 171 7.15 5.81 0.20
N LEU A 172 7.61 4.88 -0.64
CA LEU A 172 8.71 3.94 -0.36
C LEU A 172 8.48 3.14 0.95
N VAL A 173 7.27 2.62 1.11
CA VAL A 173 6.87 1.88 2.32
C VAL A 173 6.15 0.57 2.02
N LEU A 174 5.48 0.45 0.86
CA LEU A 174 4.66 -0.72 0.56
C LEU A 174 5.49 -2.00 0.42
N HIS A 175 6.76 -1.89 0.03
CA HIS A 175 7.69 -3.02 -0.06
C HIS A 175 8.03 -3.66 1.31
N TYR A 176 7.68 -3.01 2.43
CA TYR A 176 7.74 -3.61 3.77
C TYR A 176 6.49 -4.43 4.11
N SER A 177 5.45 -4.37 3.27
CA SER A 177 4.21 -5.13 3.44
C SER A 177 4.35 -6.57 2.96
N ASP A 178 3.83 -7.52 3.73
CA ASP A 178 3.64 -8.91 3.30
C ASP A 178 2.34 -9.10 2.50
N ASN A 179 1.37 -8.21 2.69
CA ASN A 179 0.06 -8.24 2.04
C ASN A 179 -0.34 -6.85 1.50
N PRO A 180 0.17 -6.42 0.34
CA PRO A 180 -0.08 -5.09 -0.21
C PRO A 180 -1.55 -4.77 -0.44
N ILE A 181 -2.35 -5.77 -0.81
CA ILE A 181 -3.79 -5.56 -1.07
C ILE A 181 -4.53 -5.09 0.19
N GLU A 182 -4.20 -5.61 1.38
CA GLU A 182 -4.84 -5.18 2.61
C GLU A 182 -4.44 -3.73 2.98
N VAL A 183 -3.19 -3.34 2.75
CA VAL A 183 -2.75 -1.95 2.93
C VAL A 183 -3.50 -1.02 1.99
N ILE A 184 -3.65 -1.39 0.72
CA ILE A 184 -4.35 -0.59 -0.29
C ILE A 184 -5.86 -0.52 0.02
N ARG A 185 -6.48 -1.60 0.51
CA ARG A 185 -7.88 -1.58 0.98
C ARG A 185 -8.07 -0.63 2.14
N GLU A 186 -7.16 -0.67 3.10
CA GLU A 186 -7.21 0.22 4.25
C GLU A 186 -7.01 1.70 3.86
N ALA A 187 -6.08 1.98 2.94
CA ALA A 187 -5.94 3.29 2.34
C ALA A 187 -7.21 3.72 1.59
N SER A 188 -7.85 2.80 0.85
CA SER A 188 -9.14 3.08 0.18
C SER A 188 -10.26 3.36 1.17
N ARG A 189 -10.31 2.67 2.33
CA ARG A 189 -11.33 2.89 3.36
C ARG A 189 -11.34 4.35 3.83
N VAL A 190 -10.17 4.91 4.12
CA VAL A 190 -10.03 6.26 4.65
C VAL A 190 -10.19 7.37 3.60
N LEU A 191 -10.09 7.04 2.31
CA LEU A 191 -10.34 8.01 1.22
C LEU A 191 -11.81 8.38 1.13
N ARG A 192 -12.06 9.67 0.95
CA ARG A 192 -13.36 10.20 0.53
C ARG A 192 -13.70 9.78 -0.89
N THR A 193 -14.96 9.91 -1.27
CA THR A 193 -15.36 9.86 -2.68
C THR A 193 -14.58 10.90 -3.48
N ASN A 194 -14.05 10.51 -4.64
CA ASN A 194 -13.12 11.26 -5.47
C ASN A 194 -11.73 11.48 -4.84
N GLY A 195 -11.47 10.96 -3.65
CA GLY A 195 -10.14 10.96 -3.07
C GLY A 195 -9.15 10.10 -3.88
N ARG A 196 -7.88 10.43 -3.81
CA ARG A 196 -6.82 9.80 -4.60
C ARG A 196 -5.87 9.02 -3.70
N LEU A 197 -5.41 7.86 -4.19
CA LEU A 197 -4.29 7.11 -3.64
C LEU A 197 -3.10 7.20 -4.58
N ILE A 198 -1.94 7.58 -4.05
CA ILE A 198 -0.67 7.58 -4.77
C ILE A 198 0.27 6.59 -4.07
N ILE A 199 0.86 5.69 -4.85
CA ILE A 199 1.88 4.75 -4.40
C ILE A 199 3.17 5.07 -5.15
N VAL A 200 4.22 5.33 -4.39
CA VAL A 200 5.60 5.51 -4.86
C VAL A 200 6.39 4.35 -4.31
N ASP A 201 6.90 3.46 -5.18
CA ASP A 201 7.68 2.32 -4.73
C ASP A 201 8.57 1.79 -5.87
N PHE A 202 9.43 0.81 -5.56
CA PHE A 202 10.32 0.21 -6.52
C PHE A 202 9.56 -0.62 -7.57
N ALA A 203 9.97 -0.50 -8.83
CA ALA A 203 9.64 -1.49 -9.85
C ALA A 203 10.20 -2.86 -9.45
N ALA A 204 9.60 -3.95 -9.92
CA ALA A 204 10.10 -5.29 -9.65
C ALA A 204 11.58 -5.41 -10.05
N HIS A 205 12.41 -5.93 -9.16
CA HIS A 205 13.86 -6.08 -9.31
C HIS A 205 14.36 -7.36 -8.62
N THR A 206 15.68 -7.64 -8.73
CA THR A 206 16.30 -8.87 -8.19
C THR A 206 17.38 -8.59 -7.13
N GLU A 207 17.41 -7.41 -6.57
CA GLU A 207 18.43 -6.93 -5.62
C GLU A 207 18.23 -7.55 -4.22
N GLU A 208 18.66 -8.80 -4.03
CA GLU A 208 18.44 -9.57 -2.79
C GLU A 208 19.08 -8.98 -1.54
N TYR A 209 20.15 -8.16 -1.68
CA TYR A 209 20.77 -7.50 -0.54
C TYR A 209 19.81 -6.57 0.22
N LEU A 210 18.77 -6.07 -0.44
CA LEU A 210 17.76 -5.22 0.19
C LEU A 210 16.93 -5.97 1.24
N ARG A 211 16.73 -7.29 1.05
CA ARG A 211 16.08 -8.13 2.08
C ARG A 211 16.95 -8.30 3.32
N SER A 212 18.24 -8.52 3.13
CA SER A 212 19.18 -8.80 4.23
C SER A 212 19.57 -7.54 4.98
N GLU A 213 19.91 -6.47 4.28
CA GLU A 213 20.46 -5.24 4.84
C GLU A 213 19.37 -4.23 5.21
N PHE A 214 18.38 -4.02 4.34
CA PHE A 214 17.34 -2.97 4.49
C PHE A 214 15.98 -3.52 4.90
N LYS A 215 15.85 -4.83 5.12
CA LYS A 215 14.64 -5.49 5.63
C LYS A 215 13.43 -5.39 4.70
N HIS A 216 13.66 -5.19 3.40
CA HIS A 216 12.59 -5.25 2.41
C HIS A 216 11.90 -6.63 2.47
N PHE A 217 10.60 -6.64 2.54
CA PHE A 217 9.82 -7.87 2.43
C PHE A 217 9.69 -8.27 0.96
N ARG A 218 9.46 -7.30 0.10
CA ARG A 218 9.27 -7.46 -1.34
C ARG A 218 10.36 -6.73 -2.12
N LEU A 219 10.72 -7.29 -3.27
CA LEU A 219 11.70 -6.69 -4.19
C LEU A 219 10.96 -5.91 -5.30
N GLY A 220 10.20 -4.90 -4.87
CA GLY A 220 9.41 -4.05 -5.75
C GLY A 220 8.11 -4.71 -6.26
N PHE A 221 7.46 -4.05 -7.20
CA PHE A 221 6.14 -4.40 -7.72
C PHE A 221 6.07 -4.28 -9.23
N SER A 222 5.34 -5.18 -9.89
CA SER A 222 4.96 -5.01 -11.28
C SER A 222 3.75 -4.06 -11.41
N ASP A 223 3.56 -3.48 -12.59
CA ASP A 223 2.40 -2.63 -12.86
C ASP A 223 1.09 -3.41 -12.69
N ASP A 224 1.04 -4.64 -13.23
CA ASP A 224 -0.15 -5.49 -13.13
C ASP A 224 -0.51 -5.82 -11.67
N GLU A 225 0.49 -6.05 -10.82
CA GLU A 225 0.26 -6.32 -9.40
C GLU A 225 -0.40 -5.13 -8.69
N ILE A 226 0.12 -3.91 -8.87
CA ILE A 226 -0.45 -2.71 -8.26
C ILE A 226 -1.82 -2.38 -8.84
N ILE A 227 -1.99 -2.51 -10.16
CA ILE A 227 -3.28 -2.30 -10.84
C ILE A 227 -4.34 -3.25 -10.27
N ASN A 228 -4.04 -4.55 -10.18
CA ASN A 228 -4.95 -5.54 -9.61
C ASN A 228 -5.31 -5.23 -8.14
N CYS A 229 -4.34 -4.75 -7.35
CA CYS A 229 -4.60 -4.32 -5.98
C CYS A 229 -5.53 -3.10 -5.91
N PHE A 230 -5.34 -2.09 -6.77
CA PHE A 230 -6.23 -0.94 -6.84
C PHE A 230 -7.67 -1.34 -7.19
N GLU A 231 -7.85 -2.14 -8.23
CA GLU A 231 -9.15 -2.64 -8.66
C GLU A 231 -9.86 -3.46 -7.58
N ALA A 232 -9.13 -4.36 -6.92
CA ALA A 232 -9.63 -5.18 -5.81
C ALA A 232 -9.97 -4.35 -4.55
N ALA A 233 -9.41 -3.14 -4.42
CA ALA A 233 -9.74 -2.17 -3.38
C ALA A 233 -10.84 -1.18 -3.79
N GLY A 234 -11.46 -1.35 -4.98
CA GLY A 234 -12.52 -0.48 -5.49
C GLY A 234 -12.03 0.89 -5.95
N LEU A 235 -10.77 0.98 -6.36
CA LEU A 235 -10.17 2.20 -6.90
C LEU A 235 -10.07 2.10 -8.43
N THR A 236 -10.28 3.22 -9.11
CA THR A 236 -10.09 3.33 -10.56
C THR A 236 -8.69 3.80 -10.84
N VAL A 237 -7.96 3.00 -11.60
CA VAL A 237 -6.56 3.27 -11.95
C VAL A 237 -6.45 4.42 -12.93
N ASN A 238 -5.50 5.32 -12.71
CA ASN A 238 -5.07 6.26 -13.73
C ASN A 238 -3.97 5.59 -14.58
N PRO A 239 -4.11 5.51 -15.92
CA PRO A 239 -3.17 4.81 -16.77
C PRO A 239 -1.79 5.48 -16.89
N ASN A 240 -1.63 6.71 -16.40
CA ASN A 240 -0.39 7.48 -16.50
C ASN A 240 0.56 7.14 -15.34
N THR A 241 1.11 5.92 -15.32
CA THR A 241 2.19 5.55 -14.40
C THR A 241 3.44 6.32 -14.79
N GLN A 242 4.05 7.01 -13.82
CA GLN A 242 5.35 7.66 -14.01
C GLN A 242 6.47 6.80 -13.44
N GLN A 243 7.67 6.97 -13.97
CA GLN A 243 8.84 6.26 -13.46
C GLN A 243 10.05 7.19 -13.39
N LEU A 244 10.89 6.96 -12.39
CA LEU A 244 12.20 7.53 -12.23
C LEU A 244 13.22 6.40 -12.35
N VAL A 245 13.98 6.38 -13.44
CA VAL A 245 14.99 5.36 -13.68
C VAL A 245 16.24 5.70 -12.89
N GLY A 246 16.61 4.84 -11.97
CA GLY A 246 17.87 4.88 -11.22
C GLY A 246 18.74 3.66 -11.53
N ASP A 247 19.92 3.62 -10.97
CA ASP A 247 20.83 2.48 -11.04
C ASP A 247 21.25 2.11 -9.62
N PRO A 248 20.95 0.89 -9.13
CA PRO A 248 20.31 -0.25 -9.84
C PRO A 248 18.77 -0.26 -9.78
N LEU A 249 18.13 0.69 -9.09
CA LEU A 249 16.70 0.64 -8.81
C LEU A 249 15.91 1.66 -9.63
N THR A 250 14.77 1.24 -10.15
CA THR A 250 13.77 2.12 -10.76
C THR A 250 12.62 2.32 -9.78
N VAL A 251 12.23 3.58 -9.55
CA VAL A 251 11.03 3.93 -8.78
C VAL A 251 9.88 4.22 -9.72
N LYS A 252 8.70 3.74 -9.38
CA LYS A 252 7.45 4.01 -10.10
C LYS A 252 6.46 4.75 -9.21
N ILE A 253 5.62 5.55 -9.84
CA ILE A 253 4.51 6.26 -9.21
C ILE A 253 3.23 5.81 -9.87
N TRP A 254 2.42 5.07 -9.13
CA TRP A 254 1.08 4.66 -9.52
C TRP A 254 0.05 5.51 -8.78
N HIS A 255 -1.06 5.83 -9.44
CA HIS A 255 -2.13 6.54 -8.79
C HIS A 255 -3.51 6.05 -9.23
N ALA A 256 -4.45 6.08 -8.31
CA ALA A 256 -5.82 5.66 -8.51
C ALA A 256 -6.78 6.58 -7.74
N GLN A 257 -8.05 6.54 -8.11
CA GLN A 257 -9.10 7.39 -7.54
C GLN A 257 -10.26 6.54 -7.04
N LYS A 258 -10.80 6.90 -5.88
CA LYS A 258 -12.02 6.31 -5.33
C LYS A 258 -13.23 6.96 -5.99
N GLN A 259 -13.97 6.18 -6.78
CA GLN A 259 -15.17 6.67 -7.45
C GLN A 259 -16.40 6.72 -6.53
N SER A 260 -17.36 7.58 -6.87
CA SER A 260 -18.68 7.54 -6.26
C SER A 260 -19.42 6.28 -6.71
N ASN A 261 -19.96 5.52 -5.77
CA ASN A 261 -20.85 4.37 -6.04
C ASN A 261 -22.20 4.85 -6.65
N ILE A 262 -22.21 5.37 -7.89
CA ILE A 262 -23.45 5.74 -8.61
C ILE A 262 -23.95 4.59 -9.50
N ALA A 263 -23.60 3.36 -9.26
CA ALA A 263 -23.97 2.22 -10.11
C ALA A 263 -24.92 1.23 -9.44
N SER A 264 -26.08 1.68 -8.88
CA SER A 264 -27.15 0.71 -8.50
C SER A 264 -28.59 1.23 -8.57
N ILE A 265 -28.88 2.41 -9.17
CA ILE A 265 -30.25 2.94 -9.22
C ILE A 265 -30.90 2.95 -10.63
N SER A 266 -30.27 2.44 -11.68
CA SER A 266 -30.85 2.49 -13.04
C SER A 266 -31.24 1.13 -13.62
N LYS A 267 -31.73 0.18 -12.82
CA LYS A 267 -32.47 -1.01 -13.31
C LYS A 267 -33.67 -1.32 -12.43
N SER A 268 -34.62 -0.41 -12.34
CA SER A 268 -35.98 -0.75 -11.93
C SER A 268 -36.96 0.01 -12.78
N ASN A 269 -37.50 -0.76 -13.74
CA ASN A 269 -38.82 -0.66 -14.34
C ASN A 269 -39.00 0.22 -15.59
N PRO A 270 -39.48 -0.38 -16.69
CA PRO A 270 -40.85 -0.11 -17.07
C PRO A 270 -41.63 -1.34 -17.58
N ALA A 271 -42.47 -1.89 -16.77
CA ALA A 271 -43.60 -2.68 -17.27
C ALA A 271 -44.87 -2.13 -16.65
N ALA A 272 -45.35 -1.04 -17.15
CA ALA A 272 -46.73 -0.60 -16.93
C ALA A 272 -47.53 -0.84 -18.19
N LYS A 273 -48.19 -1.97 -18.20
CA LYS A 273 -49.52 -2.26 -18.73
C LYS A 273 -50.15 -1.14 -19.56
N LYS A 274 -50.30 -1.39 -20.87
CA LYS A 274 -51.47 -0.98 -21.62
C LYS A 274 -52.51 -2.09 -21.55
N ARG A 275 -53.56 -1.85 -20.79
CA ARG A 275 -54.91 -2.43 -20.98
C ARG A 275 -55.82 -1.28 -21.27
N ASN A 276 -56.54 -1.38 -22.37
CA ASN A 276 -57.92 -1.09 -22.66
C ASN A 276 -58.09 -0.34 -23.97
N ARG A 277 -58.63 -0.90 -24.71
CA ARG A 277 -59.85 -1.11 -25.52
C ARG A 277 -59.47 -1.28 -26.95
#